data_d3227515e2e0ef51bb38343bf1f430aa
#
_entry.id   d3227515e2e0ef51bb38343bf1f430aa
#
_cell.length_a   1.000
_cell.length_b   1.000
_cell.length_c   1.000
_cell.angle_alpha   90.00
_cell.angle_beta   90.00
_cell.angle_gamma   90.00
#
_symmetry.space_group_name_H-M   'P 1'
#
loop_
_entity.id
_entity.type
_entity.pdbx_description
1 polymer ?
#
loop_
_entity_poly.entity_id
_entity_poly.type
_entity_poly.pdbx_seq_one_letter_code
_entity_poly.pdbx_strand_id
1 'polypeptide(L)'
;PGYYNKNACKKIEEICLTFPEKEGMVQDTKTGKINDTINKVRRSKVRFINLQDGDFLGSHELYTELTNLIAKINKDFFHFDIKGLDSIQYTEYDGSYKGHYDWHTDWNWSNPMNPPRKLSMTIQLTDGSEYEGGDFEIAHDIEPGYEPTKQLGTVIVFPSFMPHKVAPVTAGLRKSLVVWFTGPKFK
;
A
#
# COMPACT_ATOMS: atom_id res chain seq x y z
N PRO A 1 13.53 14.31 -6.05
CA PRO A 1 12.20 14.14 -6.65
C PRO A 1 11.79 12.68 -6.54
N GLY A 2 10.50 12.44 -6.28
CA GLY A 2 9.95 11.09 -6.25
C GLY A 2 10.14 10.37 -7.60
N TYR A 3 9.95 9.07 -7.60
CA TYR A 3 10.02 8.26 -8.82
C TYR A 3 8.95 8.69 -9.84
N TYR A 4 7.73 8.93 -9.35
CA TYR A 4 6.62 9.45 -10.15
C TYR A 4 6.56 10.99 -10.05
N ASN A 5 6.42 11.66 -11.18
CA ASN A 5 6.16 13.09 -11.20
C ASN A 5 4.67 13.40 -10.89
N LYS A 6 4.33 14.67 -10.70
CA LYS A 6 2.98 15.13 -10.35
C LYS A 6 1.91 14.68 -11.35
N ASN A 7 2.21 14.69 -12.64
CA ASN A 7 1.24 14.30 -13.67
C ASN A 7 0.98 12.78 -13.65
N ALA A 8 2.02 11.97 -13.42
CA ALA A 8 1.88 10.53 -13.26
C ALA A 8 1.08 10.18 -12.00
N CYS A 9 1.35 10.81 -10.86
CA CYS A 9 0.56 10.63 -9.64
C CYS A 9 -0.91 10.97 -9.86
N LYS A 10 -1.19 12.08 -10.55
CA LYS A 10 -2.56 12.48 -10.89
C LYS A 10 -3.26 11.46 -11.79
N LYS A 11 -2.58 10.97 -12.83
CA LYS A 11 -3.13 9.90 -13.71
C LYS A 11 -3.44 8.62 -12.92
N ILE A 12 -2.55 8.20 -12.01
CA ILE A 12 -2.79 7.05 -11.13
C ILE A 12 -4.03 7.28 -10.27
N GLU A 13 -4.16 8.44 -9.65
CA GLU A 13 -5.33 8.80 -8.83
C GLU A 13 -6.62 8.79 -9.64
N GLU A 14 -6.62 9.39 -10.83
CA GLU A 14 -7.79 9.40 -11.74
C GLU A 14 -8.26 7.98 -12.09
N ILE A 15 -7.34 7.07 -12.37
CA ILE A 15 -7.66 5.65 -12.59
C ILE A 15 -8.30 5.04 -11.33
N CYS A 16 -7.69 5.25 -10.16
CA CYS A 16 -8.17 4.67 -8.90
C CYS A 16 -9.57 5.17 -8.52
N LEU A 17 -9.87 6.43 -8.78
CA LEU A 17 -11.17 7.03 -8.46
C LEU A 17 -12.34 6.48 -9.29
N THR A 18 -12.08 5.77 -10.39
CA THR A 18 -13.13 5.08 -11.15
C THR A 18 -13.67 3.83 -10.45
N PHE A 19 -12.95 3.30 -9.45
CA PHE A 19 -13.32 2.11 -8.70
C PHE A 19 -14.13 2.46 -7.44
N PRO A 20 -15.02 1.56 -6.97
CA PRO A 20 -15.89 1.83 -5.84
C PRO A 20 -15.10 1.99 -4.53
N GLU A 21 -15.47 2.99 -3.76
CA GLU A 21 -14.94 3.24 -2.42
C GLU A 21 -15.50 2.24 -1.41
N LYS A 22 -14.66 1.82 -0.48
CA LYS A 22 -15.00 0.95 0.65
C LYS A 22 -14.30 1.46 1.91
N GLU A 23 -14.86 1.17 3.07
CA GLU A 23 -14.13 1.34 4.33
C GLU A 23 -12.93 0.38 4.38
N GLY A 24 -11.79 0.90 4.82
CA GLY A 24 -10.60 0.07 5.03
C GLY A 24 -10.81 -0.85 6.21
N MET A 25 -10.97 -2.14 5.95
CA MET A 25 -11.26 -3.15 6.97
C MET A 25 -10.03 -4.01 7.26
N VAL A 26 -9.92 -4.45 8.52
CA VAL A 26 -8.94 -5.44 8.96
C VAL A 26 -9.71 -6.69 9.40
N GLN A 27 -9.37 -7.83 8.83
CA GLN A 27 -9.91 -9.11 9.28
C GLN A 27 -9.22 -9.54 10.57
N ASP A 28 -9.99 -9.84 11.61
CA ASP A 28 -9.44 -10.53 12.79
C ASP A 28 -8.88 -11.89 12.36
N THR A 29 -7.56 -12.06 12.48
CA THR A 29 -6.85 -13.28 12.08
C THR A 29 -7.26 -14.52 12.85
N LYS A 30 -7.92 -14.36 14.02
CA LYS A 30 -8.37 -15.50 14.87
C LYS A 30 -9.80 -15.94 14.57
N THR A 31 -10.69 -15.03 14.24
CA THR A 31 -12.12 -15.34 14.11
C THR A 31 -12.65 -15.16 12.69
N GLY A 32 -11.90 -14.54 11.80
CA GLY A 32 -12.37 -14.17 10.44
C GLY A 32 -13.50 -13.14 10.44
N LYS A 33 -13.91 -12.63 11.61
CA LYS A 33 -15.00 -11.66 11.75
C LYS A 33 -14.48 -10.24 11.68
N ILE A 34 -15.24 -9.39 11.05
CA ILE A 34 -15.05 -7.94 11.07
C ILE A 34 -15.60 -7.45 12.41
N ASN A 35 -14.74 -6.92 13.27
CA ASN A 35 -15.11 -6.44 14.60
C ASN A 35 -15.10 -4.91 14.67
N ASP A 36 -15.91 -4.32 15.59
CA ASP A 36 -15.91 -2.88 15.94
C ASP A 36 -14.56 -2.37 16.46
N THR A 37 -13.63 -3.27 16.77
CA THR A 37 -12.23 -2.98 17.09
C THR A 37 -11.44 -2.46 15.88
N ILE A 38 -12.00 -2.55 14.68
CA ILE A 38 -11.41 -2.13 13.40
C ILE A 38 -10.96 -0.67 13.45
N ASN A 39 -11.81 0.21 13.96
CA ASN A 39 -11.51 1.64 14.07
C ASN A 39 -10.32 1.97 15.00
N LYS A 40 -9.89 1.02 15.83
CA LYS A 40 -8.68 1.17 16.67
C LYS A 40 -7.41 0.79 15.92
N VAL A 41 -7.51 -0.18 15.01
CA VAL A 41 -6.38 -0.69 14.23
C VAL A 41 -6.23 0.04 12.91
N ARG A 42 -7.36 0.36 12.25
CA ARG A 42 -7.36 1.03 10.95
C ARG A 42 -8.57 1.95 10.80
N ARG A 43 -8.33 3.17 10.32
CA ARG A 43 -9.37 4.09 9.84
C ARG A 43 -8.90 4.68 8.51
N SER A 44 -9.47 4.21 7.42
CA SER A 44 -9.12 4.65 6.07
C SER A 44 -10.24 4.34 5.10
N LYS A 45 -10.25 5.02 3.97
CA LYS A 45 -11.06 4.64 2.81
C LYS A 45 -10.16 3.98 1.78
N VAL A 46 -10.68 2.96 1.10
CA VAL A 46 -9.92 2.18 0.12
C VAL A 46 -10.69 1.94 -1.16
N ARG A 47 -9.94 1.78 -2.25
CA ARG A 47 -10.44 1.30 -3.54
C ARG A 47 -9.52 0.21 -4.02
N PHE A 48 -10.06 -0.95 -4.36
CA PHE A 48 -9.30 -2.03 -4.97
C PHE A 48 -9.43 -1.96 -6.48
N ILE A 49 -8.29 -1.96 -7.16
CA ILE A 49 -8.20 -1.91 -8.60
C ILE A 49 -8.07 -3.34 -9.12
N ASN A 50 -9.13 -3.86 -9.71
CA ASN A 50 -9.20 -5.23 -10.23
C ASN A 50 -9.31 -5.22 -11.76
N LEU A 51 -8.47 -6.00 -12.44
CA LEU A 51 -8.55 -6.15 -13.90
C LEU A 51 -9.80 -6.91 -14.36
N GLN A 52 -10.44 -7.68 -13.46
CA GLN A 52 -11.62 -8.49 -13.77
C GLN A 52 -12.94 -7.71 -13.81
N ASP A 53 -12.96 -6.50 -13.21
CA ASP A 53 -14.20 -5.71 -13.06
C ASP A 53 -14.52 -4.82 -14.28
N GLY A 54 -13.86 -5.05 -15.39
CA GLY A 54 -14.05 -4.34 -16.65
C GLY A 54 -12.79 -3.62 -17.13
N ASP A 55 -12.84 -3.20 -18.38
CA ASP A 55 -11.74 -2.53 -19.06
C ASP A 55 -11.74 -1.03 -18.70
N PHE A 56 -11.44 -0.72 -17.44
CA PHE A 56 -11.31 0.67 -16.99
C PHE A 56 -10.06 1.28 -17.61
N LEU A 57 -10.23 2.39 -18.30
CA LEU A 57 -9.20 3.14 -19.01
C LEU A 57 -7.93 3.31 -18.17
N GLY A 58 -6.84 2.68 -18.59
CA GLY A 58 -5.52 2.82 -17.98
C GLY A 58 -5.19 1.80 -16.88
N SER A 59 -6.11 0.95 -16.40
CA SER A 59 -5.81 -0.04 -15.35
C SER A 59 -4.80 -1.10 -15.83
N HIS A 60 -4.88 -1.54 -17.07
CA HIS A 60 -3.92 -2.47 -17.68
C HIS A 60 -2.52 -1.86 -17.83
N GLU A 61 -2.42 -0.58 -18.21
CA GLU A 61 -1.14 0.13 -18.25
C GLU A 61 -0.52 0.21 -16.85
N LEU A 62 -1.31 0.60 -15.86
CA LEU A 62 -0.86 0.70 -14.46
C LEU A 62 -0.36 -0.66 -13.95
N TYR A 63 -1.09 -1.74 -14.20
CA TYR A 63 -0.67 -3.10 -13.84
C TYR A 63 0.65 -3.49 -14.48
N THR A 64 0.80 -3.23 -15.77
CA THR A 64 2.02 -3.53 -16.53
C THR A 64 3.20 -2.71 -15.99
N GLU A 65 3.00 -1.43 -15.77
CA GLU A 65 4.04 -0.53 -15.24
C GLU A 65 4.52 -0.97 -13.85
N LEU A 66 3.60 -1.24 -12.92
CA LEU A 66 3.92 -1.69 -11.56
C LEU A 66 4.62 -3.06 -11.56
N THR A 67 4.19 -3.97 -12.43
CA THR A 67 4.83 -5.28 -12.58
C THR A 67 6.26 -5.17 -13.11
N ASN A 68 6.50 -4.31 -14.09
CA ASN A 68 7.84 -4.07 -14.62
C ASN A 68 8.73 -3.37 -13.58
N LEU A 69 8.19 -2.42 -12.84
CA LEU A 69 8.93 -1.72 -11.79
C LEU A 69 9.38 -2.68 -10.69
N ILE A 70 8.47 -3.53 -10.18
CA ILE A 70 8.85 -4.48 -9.13
C ILE A 70 9.82 -5.55 -9.64
N ALA A 71 9.70 -6.00 -10.89
CA ALA A 71 10.62 -6.97 -11.47
C ALA A 71 12.06 -6.42 -11.47
N LYS A 72 12.23 -5.14 -11.85
CA LYS A 72 13.52 -4.46 -11.80
C LYS A 72 14.04 -4.34 -10.37
N ILE A 73 13.24 -3.81 -9.45
CA ILE A 73 13.63 -3.62 -8.04
C ILE A 73 13.96 -4.97 -7.39
N ASN A 74 13.15 -6.00 -7.63
CA ASN A 74 13.38 -7.33 -7.08
C ASN A 74 14.69 -7.95 -7.62
N LYS A 75 14.98 -7.78 -8.90
CA LYS A 75 16.23 -8.24 -9.52
C LYS A 75 17.45 -7.57 -8.91
N ASP A 76 17.36 -6.27 -8.60
CA ASP A 76 18.50 -5.48 -8.16
C ASP A 76 18.75 -5.58 -6.64
N PHE A 77 17.67 -5.81 -5.83
CA PHE A 77 17.75 -5.65 -4.37
C PHE A 77 17.28 -6.86 -3.55
N PHE A 78 16.19 -7.53 -3.93
CA PHE A 78 15.55 -8.53 -3.05
C PHE A 78 15.81 -9.98 -3.47
N HIS A 79 15.85 -10.25 -4.75
CA HIS A 79 16.05 -11.58 -5.34
C HIS A 79 15.01 -12.63 -4.88
N PHE A 80 13.80 -12.19 -4.57
CA PHE A 80 12.72 -13.09 -4.18
C PHE A 80 12.12 -13.79 -5.41
N ASP A 81 11.65 -15.02 -5.22
CA ASP A 81 10.84 -15.71 -6.23
C ASP A 81 9.44 -15.08 -6.24
N ILE A 82 9.17 -14.18 -7.18
CA ILE A 82 7.90 -13.49 -7.38
C ILE A 82 7.18 -14.12 -8.56
N LYS A 83 5.88 -14.44 -8.38
CA LYS A 83 5.04 -14.99 -9.44
C LYS A 83 4.15 -13.97 -10.11
N GLY A 84 3.71 -12.94 -9.37
CA GLY A 84 2.85 -11.92 -9.95
C GLY A 84 2.35 -10.90 -8.93
N LEU A 85 1.63 -9.93 -9.48
CA LEU A 85 0.91 -8.92 -8.71
C LEU A 85 -0.38 -9.54 -8.14
N ASP A 86 -0.60 -9.38 -6.84
CA ASP A 86 -1.77 -9.88 -6.11
C ASP A 86 -2.93 -8.88 -6.21
N SER A 87 -2.71 -7.67 -5.73
CA SER A 87 -3.73 -6.63 -5.72
C SER A 87 -3.12 -5.23 -5.65
N ILE A 88 -3.89 -4.26 -6.13
CA ILE A 88 -3.60 -2.83 -6.03
C ILE A 88 -4.70 -2.20 -5.16
N GLN A 89 -4.30 -1.41 -4.17
CA GLN A 89 -5.21 -0.69 -3.27
C GLN A 89 -4.84 0.78 -3.23
N TYR A 90 -5.74 1.63 -3.66
CA TYR A 90 -5.69 3.06 -3.38
C TYR A 90 -6.26 3.31 -1.99
N THR A 91 -5.57 4.11 -1.18
CA THR A 91 -5.95 4.36 0.21
C THR A 91 -5.93 5.84 0.54
N GLU A 92 -6.96 6.29 1.23
CA GLU A 92 -7.11 7.64 1.78
C GLU A 92 -7.13 7.60 3.31
N TYR A 93 -6.32 8.47 3.92
CA TYR A 93 -6.29 8.72 5.36
C TYR A 93 -6.59 10.19 5.60
N ASP A 94 -7.76 10.49 6.14
CA ASP A 94 -8.25 11.84 6.34
C ASP A 94 -8.03 12.30 7.78
N GLY A 95 -7.51 13.50 7.96
CA GLY A 95 -7.25 14.13 9.25
C GLY A 95 -8.51 14.38 10.08
N SER A 96 -9.67 14.58 9.42
CA SER A 96 -10.94 14.84 10.12
C SER A 96 -11.37 13.72 11.06
N TYR A 97 -10.96 12.47 10.75
CA TYR A 97 -11.22 11.31 11.60
C TYR A 97 -9.95 10.61 12.09
N LYS A 98 -8.78 11.29 12.02
CA LYS A 98 -7.47 10.76 12.39
C LYS A 98 -7.17 9.45 11.68
N GLY A 99 -7.30 9.45 10.35
CA GLY A 99 -7.04 8.29 9.49
C GLY A 99 -5.67 7.68 9.77
N HIS A 100 -5.61 6.37 9.99
CA HIS A 100 -4.39 5.64 10.36
C HIS A 100 -4.48 4.16 10.01
N TYR A 101 -3.35 3.48 10.10
CA TYR A 101 -3.26 2.01 10.12
C TYR A 101 -2.14 1.61 11.07
N ASP A 102 -2.47 0.98 12.18
CA ASP A 102 -1.53 0.58 13.23
C ASP A 102 -0.59 -0.54 12.77
N TRP A 103 0.37 -0.91 13.62
CA TRP A 103 1.38 -1.94 13.34
C TRP A 103 0.77 -3.22 12.81
N HIS A 104 1.17 -3.63 11.61
CA HIS A 104 0.74 -4.85 10.94
C HIS A 104 1.82 -5.35 10.00
N THR A 105 1.64 -6.57 9.52
CA THR A 105 2.38 -7.14 8.38
C THR A 105 1.41 -7.42 7.25
N ASP A 106 1.88 -7.31 6.02
CA ASP A 106 1.09 -7.68 4.84
C ASP A 106 1.12 -9.19 4.57
N TRP A 107 1.94 -9.91 5.32
CA TRP A 107 2.06 -11.35 5.25
C TRP A 107 0.84 -12.04 5.87
N ASN A 108 0.16 -12.86 5.09
CA ASN A 108 -0.97 -13.64 5.59
C ASN A 108 -0.55 -15.08 5.93
N TRP A 109 -0.30 -15.34 7.21
CA TRP A 109 0.06 -16.66 7.73
C TRP A 109 -1.13 -17.62 7.81
N SER A 110 -2.34 -17.11 7.88
CA SER A 110 -3.54 -17.89 8.21
C SER A 110 -4.24 -18.48 6.99
N ASN A 111 -3.88 -18.11 5.78
CA ASN A 111 -4.48 -18.68 4.58
C ASN A 111 -3.49 -19.53 3.77
N PRO A 112 -3.46 -20.87 4.02
CA PRO A 112 -2.55 -21.78 3.32
C PRO A 112 -2.88 -21.93 1.82
N MET A 113 -4.06 -21.52 1.38
CA MET A 113 -4.52 -21.67 -0.01
C MET A 113 -4.03 -20.56 -0.93
N ASN A 114 -3.71 -19.38 -0.37
CA ASN A 114 -3.21 -18.26 -1.16
C ASN A 114 -1.68 -18.20 -1.13
N PRO A 115 -1.03 -17.94 -2.26
CA PRO A 115 0.41 -17.70 -2.26
C PRO A 115 0.74 -16.50 -1.36
N PRO A 116 1.79 -16.57 -0.54
CA PRO A 116 2.14 -15.49 0.36
C PRO A 116 2.59 -14.25 -0.39
N ARG A 117 2.24 -13.08 0.12
CA ARG A 117 2.82 -11.81 -0.32
C ARG A 117 4.30 -11.78 0.05
N LYS A 118 5.13 -11.44 -0.90
CA LYS A 118 6.60 -11.40 -0.76
C LYS A 118 7.12 -9.98 -0.64
N LEU A 119 6.64 -9.11 -1.52
CA LEU A 119 6.99 -7.70 -1.55
C LEU A 119 5.72 -6.86 -1.48
N SER A 120 5.80 -5.81 -0.69
CA SER A 120 4.86 -4.71 -0.64
C SER A 120 5.51 -3.48 -1.24
N MET A 121 4.74 -2.73 -2.00
CA MET A 121 5.12 -1.43 -2.55
C MET A 121 4.10 -0.39 -2.10
N THR A 122 4.55 0.77 -1.65
CA THR A 122 3.70 1.93 -1.44
C THR A 122 4.19 3.11 -2.25
N ILE A 123 3.26 3.83 -2.89
CA ILE A 123 3.53 5.03 -3.68
C ILE A 123 2.81 6.19 -3.02
N GLN A 124 3.54 7.26 -2.69
CA GLN A 124 3.00 8.45 -2.09
C GLN A 124 2.29 9.31 -3.15
N LEU A 125 0.99 9.54 -3.00
CA LEU A 125 0.16 10.27 -3.97
C LEU A 125 -0.28 11.67 -3.49
N THR A 126 0.09 12.06 -2.27
CA THR A 126 -0.08 13.43 -1.73
C THR A 126 1.28 13.95 -1.31
N ASP A 127 1.60 15.21 -1.60
CA ASP A 127 2.83 15.81 -1.11
C ASP A 127 2.75 16.02 0.41
N GLY A 128 3.88 15.83 1.09
CA GLY A 128 3.95 15.94 2.56
C GLY A 128 3.60 17.32 3.10
N SER A 129 3.61 18.36 2.27
CA SER A 129 3.17 19.71 2.62
C SER A 129 1.65 19.90 2.65
N GLU A 130 0.89 18.92 2.14
CA GLU A 130 -0.57 18.99 2.01
C GLU A 130 -1.31 18.31 3.19
N TYR A 131 -0.57 17.68 4.13
CA TYR A 131 -1.15 17.03 5.32
C TYR A 131 -0.17 17.02 6.49
N GLU A 132 -0.69 16.82 7.70
CA GLU A 132 0.08 16.69 8.93
C GLU A 132 -0.06 15.29 9.54
N GLY A 133 0.99 14.80 10.20
CA GLY A 133 1.07 13.42 10.69
C GLY A 133 1.19 12.43 9.54
N GLY A 134 0.57 11.25 9.67
CA GLY A 134 0.53 10.25 8.60
C GLY A 134 1.88 9.66 8.21
N ASP A 135 2.84 9.65 9.14
CA ASP A 135 4.18 9.08 8.92
C ASP A 135 4.06 7.59 8.60
N PHE A 136 4.77 7.18 7.55
CA PHE A 136 4.91 5.77 7.22
C PHE A 136 6.14 5.22 7.93
N GLU A 137 5.95 4.29 8.84
CA GLU A 137 7.01 3.72 9.66
C GLU A 137 7.15 2.23 9.38
N ILE A 138 8.39 1.75 9.25
CA ILE A 138 8.75 0.34 9.10
C ILE A 138 9.58 -0.05 10.33
N ALA A 139 9.21 -1.14 11.00
CA ALA A 139 9.99 -1.67 12.12
C ALA A 139 11.28 -2.30 11.61
N HIS A 140 12.40 -1.66 11.90
CA HIS A 140 13.74 -2.18 11.60
C HIS A 140 14.74 -1.56 12.58
N ASP A 141 15.87 -2.23 12.77
CA ASP A 141 16.99 -1.75 13.55
C ASP A 141 17.89 -0.78 12.75
N ILE A 142 17.28 0.05 11.89
CA ILE A 142 18.04 1.06 11.14
C ILE A 142 18.25 2.28 12.02
N GLU A 143 19.39 2.92 11.84
CA GLU A 143 19.82 4.08 12.60
C GLU A 143 18.73 5.15 12.75
N PRO A 144 18.63 5.81 13.91
CA PRO A 144 17.70 6.92 14.10
C PRO A 144 17.93 8.00 13.04
N GLY A 145 16.91 8.34 12.27
CA GLY A 145 16.97 9.41 11.27
C GLY A 145 16.57 9.02 9.85
N TYR A 146 16.32 7.74 9.56
CA TYR A 146 15.69 7.37 8.29
C TYR A 146 14.17 7.48 8.40
N GLU A 147 13.64 8.64 8.11
CA GLU A 147 12.22 8.83 7.86
C GLU A 147 11.97 8.66 6.36
N PRO A 148 11.07 7.74 5.95
CA PRO A 148 10.64 7.68 4.58
C PRO A 148 10.10 9.04 4.15
N THR A 149 10.66 9.60 3.10
CA THR A 149 10.22 10.92 2.63
C THR A 149 8.73 10.93 2.28
N LYS A 150 8.02 11.97 2.72
CA LYS A 150 6.63 12.25 2.34
C LYS A 150 6.49 12.89 0.96
N GLN A 151 7.57 12.96 0.21
CA GLN A 151 7.58 13.59 -1.10
C GLN A 151 6.65 12.87 -2.08
N LEU A 152 5.86 13.65 -2.81
CA LEU A 152 4.99 13.15 -3.87
C LEU A 152 5.74 12.24 -4.86
N GLY A 153 5.15 11.11 -5.21
CA GLY A 153 5.70 10.14 -6.15
C GLY A 153 6.83 9.27 -5.61
N THR A 154 7.12 9.35 -4.31
CA THR A 154 8.07 8.43 -3.67
C THR A 154 7.51 7.01 -3.70
N VAL A 155 8.35 6.07 -4.12
CA VAL A 155 8.09 4.63 -4.11
C VAL A 155 8.93 3.99 -3.00
N ILE A 156 8.27 3.28 -2.10
CA ILE A 156 8.91 2.49 -1.04
C ILE A 156 8.55 1.03 -1.29
N VAL A 157 9.57 0.17 -1.33
CA VAL A 157 9.39 -1.29 -1.50
C VAL A 157 10.06 -2.00 -0.34
N PHE A 158 9.36 -2.96 0.26
CA PHE A 158 9.82 -3.68 1.42
C PHE A 158 9.26 -5.12 1.45
N PRO A 159 9.93 -6.06 2.15
CA PRO A 159 9.39 -7.39 2.37
C PRO A 159 8.06 -7.36 3.11
N SER A 160 7.05 -8.07 2.60
CA SER A 160 5.68 -8.04 3.15
C SER A 160 5.57 -8.55 4.60
N PHE A 161 6.57 -9.25 5.09
CA PHE A 161 6.64 -9.71 6.49
C PHE A 161 7.17 -8.65 7.46
N MET A 162 7.69 -7.52 6.97
CA MET A 162 8.16 -6.44 7.85
C MET A 162 6.96 -5.71 8.47
N PRO A 163 6.95 -5.56 9.81
CA PRO A 163 5.93 -4.75 10.48
C PRO A 163 6.05 -3.29 10.05
N HIS A 164 4.91 -2.69 9.76
CA HIS A 164 4.84 -1.29 9.37
C HIS A 164 3.52 -0.67 9.79
N LYS A 165 3.45 0.66 9.80
CA LYS A 165 2.23 1.41 10.14
C LYS A 165 2.14 2.71 9.36
N VAL A 166 0.95 3.30 9.39
CA VAL A 166 0.71 4.70 9.04
C VAL A 166 0.22 5.40 10.30
N ALA A 167 1.02 6.32 10.83
CA ALA A 167 0.65 7.14 11.98
C ALA A 167 -0.63 7.95 11.69
N PRO A 168 -1.38 8.39 12.71
CA PRO A 168 -2.58 9.19 12.49
C PRO A 168 -2.30 10.47 11.68
N VAL A 169 -3.07 10.69 10.63
CA VAL A 169 -3.13 11.98 9.93
C VAL A 169 -3.91 12.95 10.82
N THR A 170 -3.34 14.10 11.13
CA THR A 170 -3.94 15.09 12.05
C THR A 170 -4.60 16.26 11.33
N ALA A 171 -4.18 16.53 10.09
CA ALA A 171 -4.81 17.52 9.20
C ALA A 171 -4.58 17.13 7.74
N GLY A 172 -5.46 17.58 6.84
CA GLY A 172 -5.38 17.29 5.42
C GLY A 172 -5.74 15.86 5.04
N LEU A 173 -5.33 15.44 3.84
CA LEU A 173 -5.67 14.13 3.27
C LEU A 173 -4.41 13.46 2.69
N ARG A 174 -3.97 12.38 3.31
CA ARG A 174 -2.87 11.53 2.80
C ARG A 174 -3.43 10.45 1.88
N LYS A 175 -2.90 10.37 0.68
CA LYS A 175 -3.26 9.35 -0.32
C LYS A 175 -2.05 8.51 -0.68
N SER A 176 -2.26 7.21 -0.86
CA SER A 176 -1.21 6.29 -1.28
C SER A 176 -1.77 5.15 -2.14
N LEU A 177 -0.94 4.64 -3.03
CA LEU A 177 -1.20 3.39 -3.74
C LEU A 177 -0.37 2.28 -3.08
N VAL A 178 -1.02 1.22 -2.65
CA VAL A 178 -0.38 0.03 -2.09
C VAL A 178 -0.52 -1.12 -3.07
N VAL A 179 0.58 -1.83 -3.30
CA VAL A 179 0.63 -2.92 -4.27
C VAL A 179 1.32 -4.12 -3.65
N TRP A 180 0.74 -5.30 -3.80
CA TRP A 180 1.29 -6.53 -3.26
C TRP A 180 1.67 -7.52 -4.35
N PHE A 181 2.79 -8.18 -4.14
CA PHE A 181 3.33 -9.18 -5.04
C PHE A 181 3.52 -10.51 -4.32
N THR A 182 3.02 -11.57 -4.93
CA THR A 182 3.05 -12.92 -4.35
C THR A 182 4.11 -13.80 -5.00
N GLY A 183 4.47 -14.86 -4.29
CA GLY A 183 5.37 -15.91 -4.74
C GLY A 183 5.20 -17.17 -3.93
N PRO A 184 6.00 -18.24 -4.19
CA PRO A 184 5.94 -19.46 -3.42
C PRO A 184 6.35 -19.20 -1.97
N LYS A 185 6.05 -20.13 -1.06
CA LYS A 185 6.55 -20.09 0.32
C LYS A 185 8.07 -19.98 0.33
N PHE A 186 8.63 -19.32 1.35
CA PHE A 186 10.07 -19.38 1.58
C PHE A 186 10.48 -20.81 1.89
N LYS A 187 11.62 -21.23 1.36
CA LYS A 187 12.23 -22.53 1.62
C LYS A 187 13.22 -22.42 2.76
#